data_0d82d11e5e128eed70727635d3222833
#
_entry.id   0d82d11e5e128eed70727635d3222833
#
_cell.length_a   1.000
_cell.length_b   1.000
_cell.length_c   1.000
_cell.angle_alpha   90.00
_cell.angle_beta   90.00
_cell.angle_gamma   90.00
#
_symmetry.space_group_name_H-M   'P 1'
#
loop_
_entity.id
_entity.type
_entity.pdbx_description
1 polymer ?
#
loop_
_entity_poly.entity_id
_entity_poly.type
_entity_poly.pdbx_seq_one_letter_code
_entity_poly.pdbx_strand_id
1 'polypeptide(L)'
;MPVLGALLAVAALAYGGAALAGYGTGELSIPGGGATTLLRAAVFATLAVHLGELAGARIAGPGPLPHPWGRGAALLGAAACFGQIAVLAQVSRLDLMAAYSTREGGLLLATANGFALAAAAAGPRRPAWAVAPLALVVVAEAWRAHPEAYTPEYGAALTVVHLTAASLWVGGLLYVLRTLRLRPDGDGRWRMFTRYARLAGWLYAALAATGLCSTLRRLPADVVFSTAYGRVLMAKLLLMAVVSAYALAAHRRLRRHRDPDGAAAPARAELVALAAVVAVSAVLTVVPDPHWLSLR
;
A
#
# COMPACT_ATOMS: atom_id res chain seq x y z
N MET A 1 1.74 22.28 9.54
CA MET A 1 1.77 21.56 10.83
C MET A 1 0.97 20.25 10.82
N PRO A 2 -0.33 20.16 10.44
CA PRO A 2 -1.11 18.91 10.59
C PRO A 2 -0.61 17.73 9.72
N VAL A 3 -0.07 18.00 8.54
CA VAL A 3 0.41 16.93 7.64
C VAL A 3 1.67 16.25 8.19
N LEU A 4 2.61 17.01 8.76
CA LEU A 4 3.81 16.44 9.38
C LEU A 4 3.46 15.55 10.58
N GLY A 5 2.53 16.00 11.43
CA GLY A 5 2.05 15.21 12.55
C GLY A 5 1.41 13.89 12.11
N ALA A 6 0.58 13.92 11.06
CA ALA A 6 -0.02 12.72 10.49
C ALA A 6 1.04 11.74 9.93
N LEU A 7 2.04 12.24 9.22
CA LEU A 7 3.13 11.42 8.69
C LEU A 7 3.97 10.79 9.80
N LEU A 8 4.29 11.54 10.84
CA LEU A 8 5.02 11.02 12.01
C LEU A 8 4.20 9.95 12.75
N ALA A 9 2.88 10.16 12.92
CA ALA A 9 2.01 9.16 13.53
C ALA A 9 1.93 7.87 12.71
N VAL A 10 1.84 7.98 11.38
CA VAL A 10 1.85 6.82 10.46
C VAL A 10 3.21 6.09 10.53
N ALA A 11 4.31 6.81 10.56
CA ALA A 11 5.66 6.23 10.70
C ALA A 11 5.84 5.54 12.07
N ALA A 12 5.38 6.15 13.15
CA ALA A 12 5.41 5.56 14.49
C ALA A 12 4.55 4.29 14.57
N LEU A 13 3.36 4.31 13.93
CA LEU A 13 2.49 3.13 13.82
C LEU A 13 3.18 2.01 13.02
N ALA A 14 3.83 2.33 11.92
CA ALA A 14 4.58 1.35 11.13
C ALA A 14 5.74 0.76 11.95
N TYR A 15 6.50 1.58 12.67
CA TYR A 15 7.67 1.12 13.43
C TYR A 15 7.29 0.32 14.67
N GLY A 16 6.31 0.79 15.46
CA GLY A 16 5.91 0.18 16.75
C GLY A 16 4.80 -0.85 16.64
N GLY A 17 4.08 -0.90 15.52
CA GLY A 17 2.83 -1.66 15.39
C GLY A 17 3.00 -3.18 15.59
N ALA A 18 4.09 -3.76 15.12
CA ALA A 18 4.36 -5.19 15.31
C ALA A 18 4.59 -5.54 16.80
N ALA A 19 5.35 -4.73 17.52
CA ALA A 19 5.59 -4.90 18.95
C ALA A 19 4.29 -4.73 19.77
N LEU A 20 3.48 -3.72 19.43
CA LEU A 20 2.19 -3.49 20.09
C LEU A 20 1.22 -4.65 19.85
N ALA A 21 1.16 -5.18 18.63
CA ALA A 21 0.28 -6.28 18.29
C ALA A 21 0.65 -7.58 19.04
N GLY A 22 1.94 -7.87 19.17
CA GLY A 22 2.46 -9.05 19.87
C GLY A 22 2.45 -8.93 21.39
N TYR A 23 2.18 -7.74 21.94
CA TYR A 23 2.20 -7.55 23.39
C TYR A 23 1.14 -8.41 24.10
N GLY A 24 1.59 -9.25 25.04
CA GLY A 24 0.71 -10.15 25.81
C GLY A 24 0.10 -11.32 25.03
N THR A 25 0.55 -11.61 23.79
CA THR A 25 0.13 -12.81 23.04
C THR A 25 0.95 -14.05 23.34
N GLY A 26 2.12 -13.89 23.98
CA GLY A 26 3.09 -15.00 24.15
C GLY A 26 3.87 -15.33 22.88
N GLU A 27 3.65 -14.63 21.78
CA GLU A 27 4.40 -14.79 20.53
C GLU A 27 5.80 -14.19 20.67
N LEU A 28 6.77 -14.79 19.96
CA LEU A 28 8.15 -14.31 19.96
C LEU A 28 8.27 -12.94 19.29
N SER A 29 9.08 -12.07 19.85
CA SER A 29 9.41 -10.80 19.23
C SER A 29 10.16 -11.00 17.92
N ILE A 30 9.79 -10.21 16.89
CA ILE A 30 10.39 -10.29 15.56
C ILE A 30 11.63 -9.38 15.52
N PRO A 31 12.83 -9.95 15.42
CA PRO A 31 14.05 -9.14 15.33
C PRO A 31 13.99 -8.22 14.11
N GLY A 32 14.31 -6.94 14.31
CA GLY A 32 14.27 -5.94 13.23
C GLY A 32 12.86 -5.60 12.72
N GLY A 33 11.79 -6.13 13.34
CA GLY A 33 10.40 -5.99 12.86
C GLY A 33 9.98 -4.54 12.62
N GLY A 34 10.31 -3.61 13.50
CA GLY A 34 9.98 -2.19 13.33
C GLY A 34 10.64 -1.58 12.09
N ALA A 35 11.93 -1.82 11.89
CA ALA A 35 12.66 -1.32 10.73
C ALA A 35 12.12 -1.94 9.43
N THR A 36 11.92 -3.26 9.43
CA THR A 36 11.34 -3.99 8.29
C THR A 36 9.96 -3.44 7.93
N THR A 37 9.09 -3.23 8.91
CA THR A 37 7.73 -2.71 8.69
C THR A 37 7.76 -1.29 8.14
N LEU A 38 8.61 -0.41 8.67
CA LEU A 38 8.73 0.96 8.19
C LEU A 38 9.22 1.01 6.74
N LEU A 39 10.27 0.25 6.41
CA LEU A 39 10.80 0.15 5.06
C LEU A 39 9.77 -0.46 4.09
N ARG A 40 9.00 -1.43 4.54
CA ARG A 40 7.93 -2.05 3.75
C ARG A 40 6.76 -1.09 3.51
N ALA A 41 6.39 -0.31 4.50
CA ALA A 41 5.41 0.78 4.33
C ALA A 41 5.90 1.81 3.29
N ALA A 42 7.20 2.13 3.28
CA ALA A 42 7.79 3.00 2.27
C ALA A 42 7.70 2.39 0.87
N VAL A 43 7.96 1.08 0.69
CA VAL A 43 7.78 0.37 -0.59
C VAL A 43 6.33 0.48 -1.08
N PHE A 44 5.35 0.22 -0.22
CA PHE A 44 3.94 0.31 -0.60
C PHE A 44 3.51 1.74 -0.92
N ALA A 45 3.95 2.71 -0.14
CA ALA A 45 3.65 4.13 -0.38
C ALA A 45 4.26 4.63 -1.70
N THR A 46 5.50 4.28 -2.00
CA THR A 46 6.18 4.70 -3.23
C THR A 46 5.58 4.03 -4.47
N LEU A 47 5.20 2.76 -4.37
CA LEU A 47 4.46 2.06 -5.42
C LEU A 47 3.11 2.75 -5.68
N ALA A 48 2.37 3.10 -4.60
CA ALA A 48 1.09 3.80 -4.71
C ALA A 48 1.26 5.17 -5.38
N VAL A 49 2.25 5.97 -5.00
CA VAL A 49 2.54 7.27 -5.63
C VAL A 49 2.78 7.10 -7.12
N HIS A 50 3.62 6.16 -7.53
CA HIS A 50 4.00 6.01 -8.94
C HIS A 50 2.84 5.47 -9.78
N LEU A 51 2.16 4.40 -9.36
CA LEU A 51 0.98 3.86 -10.04
C LEU A 51 -0.17 4.89 -10.07
N GLY A 52 -0.34 5.63 -8.98
CA GLY A 52 -1.32 6.70 -8.89
C GLY A 52 -1.08 7.84 -9.89
N GLU A 53 0.18 8.21 -10.15
CA GLU A 53 0.51 9.19 -11.20
C GLU A 53 0.19 8.68 -12.60
N LEU A 54 0.54 7.43 -12.90
CA LEU A 54 0.26 6.83 -14.21
C LEU A 54 -1.24 6.75 -14.51
N ALA A 55 -2.04 6.33 -13.55
CA ALA A 55 -3.49 6.26 -13.68
C ALA A 55 -4.15 7.63 -13.58
N GLY A 56 -3.70 8.44 -12.63
CA GLY A 56 -4.26 9.75 -12.33
C GLY A 56 -4.14 10.74 -13.49
N ALA A 57 -3.04 10.71 -14.22
CA ALA A 57 -2.85 11.53 -15.41
C ALA A 57 -3.91 11.25 -16.49
N ARG A 58 -4.30 9.97 -16.65
CA ARG A 58 -5.37 9.57 -17.58
C ARG A 58 -6.76 10.00 -17.10
N ILE A 59 -6.99 9.88 -15.78
CA ILE A 59 -8.26 10.29 -15.14
C ILE A 59 -8.45 11.80 -15.20
N ALA A 60 -7.38 12.55 -14.97
CA ALA A 60 -7.39 14.00 -14.95
C ALA A 60 -7.81 14.59 -16.31
N GLY A 61 -7.41 13.97 -17.43
CA GLY A 61 -7.68 14.50 -18.76
C GLY A 61 -6.93 15.83 -19.02
N PRO A 62 -7.33 16.60 -20.05
CA PRO A 62 -6.63 17.82 -20.44
C PRO A 62 -6.66 18.89 -19.34
N GLY A 63 -5.61 19.69 -19.25
CA GLY A 63 -5.43 20.78 -18.29
C GLY A 63 -4.15 20.66 -17.46
N PRO A 64 -3.91 21.59 -16.52
CA PRO A 64 -2.71 21.58 -15.69
C PRO A 64 -2.63 20.32 -14.85
N LEU A 65 -1.42 19.72 -14.83
CA LEU A 65 -1.11 18.51 -14.05
C LEU A 65 -0.08 18.86 -12.98
N PRO A 66 -0.08 18.17 -11.83
CA PRO A 66 0.88 18.38 -10.77
C PRO A 66 2.28 17.91 -11.20
N HIS A 67 3.31 18.52 -10.60
CA HIS A 67 4.71 18.11 -10.80
C HIS A 67 4.85 16.59 -10.53
N PRO A 68 5.51 15.82 -11.40
CA PRO A 68 5.63 14.37 -11.24
C PRO A 68 6.53 14.01 -10.05
N TRP A 69 6.07 13.09 -9.22
CA TRP A 69 6.81 12.52 -8.08
C TRP A 69 7.28 11.08 -8.36
N GLY A 70 6.79 10.45 -9.43
CA GLY A 70 6.99 9.04 -9.71
C GLY A 70 8.46 8.63 -9.73
N ARG A 71 9.36 9.45 -10.34
CA ARG A 71 10.80 9.16 -10.35
C ARG A 71 11.41 9.15 -8.95
N GLY A 72 11.12 10.17 -8.14
CA GLY A 72 11.61 10.26 -6.76
C GLY A 72 11.02 9.14 -5.89
N ALA A 73 9.74 8.84 -6.06
CA ALA A 73 9.08 7.73 -5.38
C ALA A 73 9.76 6.39 -5.72
N ALA A 74 10.04 6.13 -7.00
CA ALA A 74 10.70 4.90 -7.40
C ALA A 74 12.13 4.79 -6.83
N LEU A 75 12.91 5.87 -6.83
CA LEU A 75 14.24 5.85 -6.19
C LEU A 75 14.16 5.58 -4.69
N LEU A 76 13.19 6.18 -3.99
CA LEU A 76 12.95 5.90 -2.58
C LEU A 76 12.49 4.46 -2.34
N GLY A 77 11.66 3.90 -3.23
CA GLY A 77 11.25 2.50 -3.20
C GLY A 77 12.42 1.55 -3.34
N ALA A 78 13.32 1.81 -4.30
CA ALA A 78 14.56 1.04 -4.46
C ALA A 78 15.44 1.11 -3.20
N ALA A 79 15.66 2.31 -2.65
CA ALA A 79 16.42 2.50 -1.42
C ALA A 79 15.80 1.75 -0.22
N ALA A 80 14.47 1.75 -0.10
CA ALA A 80 13.76 1.01 0.94
C ALA A 80 13.94 -0.51 0.80
N CYS A 81 14.01 -1.05 -0.44
CA CYS A 81 14.31 -2.46 -0.66
C CYS A 81 15.75 -2.82 -0.26
N PHE A 82 16.72 -2.00 -0.62
CA PHE A 82 18.11 -2.19 -0.15
C PHE A 82 18.22 -2.10 1.37
N GLY A 83 17.49 -1.18 2.01
CA GLY A 83 17.40 -1.11 3.47
C GLY A 83 16.83 -2.42 4.06
N GLN A 84 15.81 -3.02 3.46
CA GLN A 84 15.26 -4.31 3.91
C GLN A 84 16.29 -5.45 3.74
N ILE A 85 17.07 -5.46 2.66
CA ILE A 85 18.16 -6.45 2.48
C ILE A 85 19.23 -6.29 3.58
N ALA A 86 19.60 -5.04 3.93
CA ALA A 86 20.54 -4.79 5.01
C ALA A 86 20.01 -5.28 6.37
N VAL A 87 18.72 -5.04 6.67
CA VAL A 87 18.08 -5.57 7.88
C VAL A 87 18.05 -7.09 7.86
N LEU A 88 17.72 -7.72 6.71
CA LEU A 88 17.75 -9.18 6.55
C LEU A 88 19.12 -9.74 6.84
N ALA A 89 20.18 -9.17 6.24
CA ALA A 89 21.57 -9.58 6.47
C ALA A 89 21.95 -9.48 7.95
N GLN A 90 21.63 -8.37 8.59
CA GLN A 90 21.93 -8.13 10.00
C GLN A 90 21.22 -9.11 10.93
N VAL A 91 19.90 -9.30 10.73
CA VAL A 91 19.08 -10.17 11.59
C VAL A 91 19.44 -11.64 11.42
N SER A 92 19.72 -12.07 10.17
CA SER A 92 20.11 -13.45 9.86
C SER A 92 21.59 -13.72 10.05
N ARG A 93 22.39 -12.71 10.42
CA ARG A 93 23.86 -12.78 10.54
C ARG A 93 24.54 -13.30 9.26
N LEU A 94 24.02 -12.89 8.11
CA LEU A 94 24.55 -13.24 6.78
C LEU A 94 25.40 -12.08 6.27
N ASP A 95 26.39 -12.38 5.45
CA ASP A 95 26.98 -11.36 4.59
C ASP A 95 25.97 -10.94 3.48
N LEU A 96 26.25 -9.83 2.80
CA LEU A 96 25.33 -9.30 1.79
C LEU A 96 25.12 -10.27 0.62
N MET A 97 26.15 -10.99 0.20
CA MET A 97 26.05 -11.92 -0.92
C MET A 97 25.18 -13.12 -0.55
N ALA A 98 25.37 -13.66 0.65
CA ALA A 98 24.51 -14.72 1.19
C ALA A 98 23.06 -14.25 1.38
N ALA A 99 22.85 -13.00 1.83
CA ALA A 99 21.51 -12.43 1.94
C ALA A 99 20.79 -12.35 0.58
N TYR A 100 21.46 -11.91 -0.48
CA TYR A 100 20.92 -11.91 -1.84
C TYR A 100 20.57 -13.30 -2.38
N SER A 101 21.30 -14.32 -1.97
CA SER A 101 21.09 -15.71 -2.40
C SER A 101 19.87 -16.34 -1.75
N THR A 102 19.31 -15.73 -0.69
CA THR A 102 18.05 -16.18 -0.10
C THR A 102 16.87 -15.88 -1.01
N ARG A 103 15.79 -16.66 -0.93
CA ARG A 103 14.54 -16.39 -1.67
C ARG A 103 14.03 -14.96 -1.37
N GLU A 104 14.05 -14.54 -0.12
CA GLU A 104 13.58 -13.21 0.28
C GLU A 104 14.50 -12.10 -0.25
N GLY A 105 15.81 -12.25 -0.12
CA GLY A 105 16.78 -11.28 -0.65
C GLY A 105 16.73 -11.16 -2.17
N GLY A 106 16.56 -12.26 -2.89
CA GLY A 106 16.40 -12.27 -4.35
C GLY A 106 15.12 -11.54 -4.80
N LEU A 107 14.00 -11.73 -4.09
CA LEU A 107 12.76 -11.01 -4.39
C LEU A 107 12.86 -9.52 -4.05
N LEU A 108 13.54 -9.15 -2.96
CA LEU A 108 13.83 -7.76 -2.63
C LEU A 108 14.71 -7.10 -3.68
N LEU A 109 15.72 -7.81 -4.19
CA LEU A 109 16.58 -7.32 -5.27
C LEU A 109 15.79 -7.14 -6.57
N ALA A 110 14.88 -8.07 -6.90
CA ALA A 110 13.99 -7.96 -8.05
C ALA A 110 13.07 -6.72 -7.91
N THR A 111 12.53 -6.48 -6.70
CA THR A 111 11.70 -5.30 -6.40
C THR A 111 12.52 -4.01 -6.54
N ALA A 112 13.76 -3.97 -6.00
CA ALA A 112 14.66 -2.83 -6.11
C ALA A 112 14.99 -2.50 -7.58
N ASN A 113 15.32 -3.52 -8.38
CA ASN A 113 15.57 -3.38 -9.82
C ASN A 113 14.33 -2.89 -10.57
N GLY A 114 13.15 -3.43 -10.24
CA GLY A 114 11.88 -2.96 -10.78
C GLY A 114 11.66 -1.47 -10.55
N PHE A 115 11.90 -0.98 -9.34
CA PHE A 115 11.84 0.44 -9.01
C PHE A 115 12.92 1.26 -9.73
N ALA A 116 14.16 0.79 -9.79
CA ALA A 116 15.25 1.48 -10.51
C ALA A 116 14.94 1.63 -12.00
N LEU A 117 14.43 0.57 -12.64
CA LEU A 117 13.98 0.60 -14.03
C LEU A 117 12.77 1.52 -14.22
N ALA A 118 11.82 1.53 -13.27
CA ALA A 118 10.69 2.45 -13.31
C ALA A 118 11.15 3.92 -13.17
N ALA A 119 12.15 4.20 -12.34
CA ALA A 119 12.75 5.55 -12.23
C ALA A 119 13.45 5.99 -13.52
N ALA A 120 14.16 5.06 -14.17
CA ALA A 120 14.80 5.31 -15.46
C ALA A 120 13.78 5.52 -16.59
N ALA A 121 12.68 4.74 -16.58
CA ALA A 121 11.60 4.84 -17.55
C ALA A 121 10.67 6.04 -17.31
N ALA A 122 10.69 6.66 -16.12
CA ALA A 122 9.85 7.80 -15.76
C ALA A 122 10.27 9.07 -16.50
N GLY A 123 9.91 9.15 -17.77
CA GLY A 123 10.15 10.29 -18.64
C GLY A 123 8.84 10.90 -19.16
N PRO A 124 8.82 12.23 -19.48
CA PRO A 124 7.61 12.91 -19.91
C PRO A 124 7.06 12.41 -21.26
N ARG A 125 7.92 11.83 -22.10
CA ARG A 125 7.54 11.40 -23.46
C ARG A 125 6.87 10.03 -23.51
N ARG A 126 7.17 9.13 -22.57
CA ARG A 126 6.65 7.74 -22.59
C ARG A 126 6.42 7.18 -21.18
N PRO A 127 5.51 7.79 -20.38
CA PRO A 127 5.26 7.34 -19.01
C PRO A 127 4.78 5.88 -18.92
N ALA A 128 4.17 5.36 -19.98
CA ALA A 128 3.71 3.97 -20.04
C ALA A 128 4.85 2.93 -19.94
N TRP A 129 6.09 3.30 -20.24
CA TRP A 129 7.23 2.37 -20.11
C TRP A 129 7.53 1.99 -18.66
N ALA A 130 7.11 2.80 -17.69
CA ALA A 130 7.23 2.46 -16.27
C ALA A 130 6.25 1.34 -15.83
N VAL A 131 5.23 1.01 -16.62
CA VAL A 131 4.21 0.01 -16.25
C VAL A 131 4.83 -1.38 -16.09
N ALA A 132 5.67 -1.81 -17.03
CA ALA A 132 6.26 -3.16 -16.98
C ALA A 132 7.19 -3.33 -15.76
N PRO A 133 8.15 -2.43 -15.47
CA PRO A 133 8.95 -2.56 -14.25
C PRO A 133 8.12 -2.42 -12.95
N LEU A 134 7.06 -1.62 -12.92
CA LEU A 134 6.16 -1.59 -11.75
C LEU A 134 5.34 -2.87 -11.61
N ALA A 135 4.97 -3.52 -12.70
CA ALA A 135 4.36 -4.85 -12.65
C ALA A 135 5.33 -5.89 -12.05
N LEU A 136 6.62 -5.83 -12.38
CA LEU A 136 7.65 -6.66 -11.74
C LEU A 136 7.70 -6.40 -10.23
N VAL A 137 7.66 -5.14 -9.78
CA VAL A 137 7.58 -4.80 -8.34
C VAL A 137 6.38 -5.46 -7.69
N VAL A 138 5.19 -5.34 -8.29
CA VAL A 138 3.96 -5.94 -7.75
C VAL A 138 4.05 -7.46 -7.65
N VAL A 139 4.57 -8.11 -8.69
CA VAL A 139 4.72 -9.57 -8.74
C VAL A 139 5.74 -10.04 -7.70
N ALA A 140 6.92 -9.40 -7.62
CA ALA A 140 7.94 -9.77 -6.65
C ALA A 140 7.44 -9.60 -5.20
N GLU A 141 6.74 -8.50 -4.89
CA GLU A 141 6.10 -8.30 -3.59
C GLU A 141 5.01 -9.34 -3.30
N ALA A 142 4.22 -9.73 -4.30
CA ALA A 142 3.20 -10.75 -4.14
C ALA A 142 3.80 -12.12 -3.80
N TRP A 143 4.86 -12.51 -4.48
CA TRP A 143 5.58 -13.76 -4.18
C TRP A 143 6.30 -13.72 -2.82
N ARG A 144 6.73 -12.54 -2.37
CA ARG A 144 7.36 -12.36 -1.07
C ARG A 144 6.36 -12.46 0.09
N ALA A 145 5.15 -11.95 -0.12
CA ALA A 145 4.13 -11.88 0.93
C ALA A 145 3.51 -13.24 1.30
N HIS A 146 3.66 -14.27 0.45
CA HIS A 146 2.91 -15.52 0.60
C HIS A 146 3.74 -16.78 0.34
N PRO A 147 4.59 -17.18 1.29
CA PRO A 147 5.23 -18.48 1.25
C PRO A 147 4.24 -19.60 1.64
N GLU A 148 3.10 -19.71 0.94
CA GLU A 148 2.14 -20.80 1.19
C GLU A 148 2.65 -22.12 0.61
N ALA A 149 2.56 -23.20 1.40
CA ALA A 149 3.06 -24.52 1.00
C ALA A 149 2.16 -25.19 -0.06
N TYR A 150 0.85 -24.95 -0.05
CA TYR A 150 -0.09 -25.72 -0.86
C TYR A 150 -0.58 -25.03 -2.13
N THR A 151 -0.74 -23.71 -2.15
CA THR A 151 -1.23 -22.95 -3.32
C THR A 151 -0.58 -21.57 -3.40
N PRO A 152 0.76 -21.48 -3.53
CA PRO A 152 1.48 -20.22 -3.53
C PRO A 152 1.06 -19.29 -4.67
N GLU A 153 0.74 -19.86 -5.86
CA GLU A 153 0.34 -19.10 -7.04
C GLU A 153 -0.99 -18.39 -6.83
N TYR A 154 -1.95 -19.05 -6.18
CA TYR A 154 -3.25 -18.43 -5.90
C TYR A 154 -3.13 -17.32 -4.86
N GLY A 155 -2.37 -17.52 -3.81
CA GLY A 155 -2.06 -16.48 -2.81
C GLY A 155 -1.34 -15.28 -3.44
N ALA A 156 -0.36 -15.54 -4.30
CA ALA A 156 0.35 -14.50 -5.05
C ALA A 156 -0.60 -13.75 -5.99
N ALA A 157 -1.46 -14.45 -6.73
CA ALA A 157 -2.44 -13.82 -7.63
C ALA A 157 -3.41 -12.89 -6.87
N LEU A 158 -3.95 -13.34 -5.72
CA LEU A 158 -4.79 -12.49 -4.87
C LEU A 158 -4.03 -11.23 -4.43
N THR A 159 -2.74 -11.38 -4.08
CA THR A 159 -1.91 -10.25 -3.64
C THR A 159 -1.58 -9.30 -4.78
N VAL A 160 -1.34 -9.78 -6.00
CA VAL A 160 -1.16 -8.94 -7.18
C VAL A 160 -2.37 -8.03 -7.37
N VAL A 161 -3.58 -8.59 -7.33
CA VAL A 161 -4.83 -7.82 -7.46
C VAL A 161 -4.98 -6.85 -6.29
N HIS A 162 -4.79 -7.32 -5.06
CA HIS A 162 -4.94 -6.52 -3.84
C HIS A 162 -3.98 -5.34 -3.80
N LEU A 163 -2.68 -5.59 -4.02
CA LEU A 163 -1.64 -4.57 -3.98
C LEU A 163 -1.80 -3.54 -5.10
N THR A 164 -2.16 -3.99 -6.31
CA THR A 164 -2.45 -3.09 -7.43
C THR A 164 -3.65 -2.21 -7.13
N ALA A 165 -4.76 -2.80 -6.66
CA ALA A 165 -5.97 -2.05 -6.34
C ALA A 165 -5.72 -1.05 -5.19
N ALA A 166 -5.02 -1.43 -4.13
CA ALA A 166 -4.66 -0.54 -3.03
C ALA A 166 -3.79 0.62 -3.50
N SER A 167 -2.76 0.33 -4.30
CA SER A 167 -1.84 1.34 -4.83
C SER A 167 -2.56 2.34 -5.73
N LEU A 168 -3.44 1.88 -6.62
CA LEU A 168 -4.23 2.75 -7.48
C LEU A 168 -5.24 3.59 -6.70
N TRP A 169 -5.83 3.06 -5.64
CA TRP A 169 -6.76 3.82 -4.80
C TRP A 169 -6.02 4.93 -4.05
N VAL A 170 -5.01 4.58 -3.26
CA VAL A 170 -4.23 5.55 -2.46
C VAL A 170 -3.56 6.59 -3.35
N GLY A 171 -2.80 6.14 -4.34
CA GLY A 171 -2.04 7.02 -5.22
C GLY A 171 -2.93 7.82 -6.16
N GLY A 172 -4.03 7.24 -6.66
CA GLY A 172 -5.02 7.93 -7.47
C GLY A 172 -5.71 9.05 -6.70
N LEU A 173 -6.12 8.81 -5.43
CA LEU A 173 -6.69 9.84 -4.57
C LEU A 173 -5.69 10.98 -4.31
N LEU A 174 -4.45 10.64 -3.98
CA LEU A 174 -3.39 11.64 -3.79
C LEU A 174 -3.21 12.49 -5.05
N TYR A 175 -3.15 11.87 -6.22
CA TYR A 175 -2.97 12.58 -7.50
C TYR A 175 -4.15 13.50 -7.80
N VAL A 176 -5.38 13.03 -7.64
CA VAL A 176 -6.60 13.81 -7.84
C VAL A 176 -6.62 15.02 -6.91
N LEU A 177 -6.34 14.85 -5.62
CA LEU A 177 -6.30 15.95 -4.65
C LEU A 177 -5.20 16.98 -4.97
N ARG A 178 -4.04 16.55 -5.49
CA ARG A 178 -2.99 17.46 -5.98
C ARG A 178 -3.45 18.23 -7.21
N THR A 179 -4.12 17.56 -8.14
CA THR A 179 -4.60 18.18 -9.38
C THR A 179 -5.72 19.19 -9.11
N LEU A 180 -6.61 18.92 -8.14
CA LEU A 180 -7.67 19.85 -7.74
C LEU A 180 -7.14 21.21 -7.30
N ARG A 181 -5.95 21.26 -6.68
CA ARG A 181 -5.31 22.52 -6.25
C ARG A 181 -4.83 23.39 -7.39
N LEU A 182 -4.60 22.81 -8.57
CA LEU A 182 -4.03 23.50 -9.74
C LEU A 182 -5.09 23.90 -10.76
N ARG A 183 -6.30 23.36 -10.65
CA ARG A 183 -7.37 23.59 -11.62
C ARG A 183 -8.33 24.66 -11.12
N PRO A 184 -8.75 25.60 -11.97
CA PRO A 184 -9.82 26.53 -11.65
C PRO A 184 -11.12 25.77 -11.41
N ASP A 185 -12.04 26.41 -10.70
CA ASP A 185 -13.37 25.85 -10.42
C ASP A 185 -14.14 25.58 -11.72
N GLY A 186 -15.02 24.59 -11.68
CA GLY A 186 -15.90 24.27 -12.78
C GLY A 186 -16.04 22.78 -13.10
N ASP A 187 -16.71 22.49 -14.21
CA ASP A 187 -17.06 21.14 -14.66
C ASP A 187 -15.88 20.18 -14.83
N GLY A 188 -14.67 20.70 -15.09
CA GLY A 188 -13.47 19.89 -15.22
C GLY A 188 -13.09 19.17 -13.93
N ARG A 189 -13.19 19.87 -12.80
CA ARG A 189 -12.91 19.30 -11.46
C ARG A 189 -13.96 18.24 -11.10
N TRP A 190 -15.22 18.53 -11.32
CA TRP A 190 -16.31 17.59 -11.04
C TRP A 190 -16.16 16.31 -11.88
N ARG A 191 -15.92 16.43 -13.20
CA ARG A 191 -15.73 15.27 -14.10
C ARG A 191 -14.54 14.40 -13.67
N MET A 192 -13.41 15.02 -13.33
CA MET A 192 -12.22 14.31 -12.87
C MET A 192 -12.52 13.54 -11.58
N PHE A 193 -13.11 14.21 -10.59
CA PHE A 193 -13.42 13.59 -9.30
C PHE A 193 -14.44 12.45 -9.45
N THR A 194 -15.44 12.62 -10.32
CA THR A 194 -16.45 11.59 -10.61
C THR A 194 -15.85 10.36 -11.30
N ARG A 195 -14.91 10.57 -12.24
CA ARG A 195 -14.18 9.45 -12.88
C ARG A 195 -13.37 8.68 -11.86
N TYR A 196 -12.66 9.40 -11.00
CA TYR A 196 -11.90 8.76 -9.91
C TYR A 196 -12.83 8.00 -8.95
N ALA A 197 -13.93 8.60 -8.49
CA ALA A 197 -14.86 7.97 -7.55
C ALA A 197 -15.45 6.67 -8.11
N ARG A 198 -15.71 6.62 -9.43
CA ARG A 198 -16.15 5.39 -10.09
C ARG A 198 -15.08 4.31 -10.08
N LEU A 199 -13.84 4.67 -10.40
CA LEU A 199 -12.69 3.76 -10.32
C LEU A 199 -12.50 3.27 -8.88
N ALA A 200 -12.51 4.17 -7.89
CA ALA A 200 -12.36 3.84 -6.47
C ALA A 200 -13.40 2.82 -5.99
N GLY A 201 -14.64 2.90 -6.49
CA GLY A 201 -15.67 1.89 -6.20
C GLY A 201 -15.30 0.48 -6.68
N TRP A 202 -14.75 0.33 -7.88
CA TRP A 202 -14.26 -0.95 -8.38
C TRP A 202 -13.03 -1.46 -7.63
N LEU A 203 -12.09 -0.54 -7.31
CA LEU A 203 -10.90 -0.88 -6.53
C LEU A 203 -11.27 -1.35 -5.12
N TYR A 204 -12.26 -0.69 -4.48
CA TYR A 204 -12.82 -1.11 -3.20
C TYR A 204 -13.42 -2.52 -3.28
N ALA A 205 -14.22 -2.80 -4.30
CA ALA A 205 -14.81 -4.14 -4.48
C ALA A 205 -13.72 -5.21 -4.66
N ALA A 206 -12.68 -4.93 -5.45
CA ALA A 206 -11.54 -5.83 -5.64
C ALA A 206 -10.78 -6.06 -4.32
N LEU A 207 -10.57 -5.00 -3.53
CA LEU A 207 -9.91 -5.10 -2.21
C LEU A 207 -10.74 -5.90 -1.21
N ALA A 208 -12.06 -5.68 -1.18
CA ALA A 208 -12.96 -6.43 -0.30
C ALA A 208 -12.97 -7.91 -0.67
N ALA A 209 -13.09 -8.25 -1.95
CA ALA A 209 -13.09 -9.63 -2.42
C ALA A 209 -11.75 -10.33 -2.12
N THR A 210 -10.61 -9.72 -2.50
CA THR A 210 -9.30 -10.32 -2.27
C THR A 210 -8.94 -10.40 -0.79
N GLY A 211 -9.31 -9.38 0.00
CA GLY A 211 -9.11 -9.35 1.44
C GLY A 211 -9.92 -10.44 2.16
N LEU A 212 -11.20 -10.60 1.79
CA LEU A 212 -12.05 -11.67 2.34
C LEU A 212 -11.49 -13.05 2.01
N CYS A 213 -11.17 -13.31 0.73
CA CYS A 213 -10.56 -14.57 0.32
C CYS A 213 -9.27 -14.89 1.09
N SER A 214 -8.38 -13.90 1.23
CA SER A 214 -7.13 -14.07 1.97
C SER A 214 -7.35 -14.33 3.46
N THR A 215 -8.32 -13.64 4.08
CA THR A 215 -8.63 -13.81 5.50
C THR A 215 -9.19 -15.20 5.78
N LEU A 216 -10.16 -15.65 4.99
CA LEU A 216 -10.79 -16.99 5.16
C LEU A 216 -9.79 -18.13 4.98
N ARG A 217 -8.71 -17.90 4.22
CA ARG A 217 -7.68 -18.91 3.99
C ARG A 217 -6.61 -18.98 5.08
N ARG A 218 -6.41 -17.91 5.84
CA ARG A 218 -5.23 -17.77 6.71
C ARG A 218 -5.54 -17.70 8.18
N LEU A 219 -6.72 -17.23 8.54
CA LEU A 219 -7.04 -16.95 9.92
C LEU A 219 -8.19 -17.82 10.38
N PRO A 220 -7.91 -18.87 11.18
CA PRO A 220 -8.95 -19.60 11.88
C PRO A 220 -9.72 -18.65 12.81
N ALA A 221 -11.05 -18.80 12.87
CA ALA A 221 -11.92 -17.86 13.58
C ALA A 221 -11.67 -17.82 15.11
N ASP A 222 -11.24 -18.93 15.66
CA ASP A 222 -10.95 -19.13 17.09
C ASP A 222 -9.73 -18.37 17.60
N VAL A 223 -8.78 -18.02 16.70
CA VAL A 223 -7.52 -17.36 17.07
C VAL A 223 -7.46 -15.87 16.69
N VAL A 224 -8.56 -15.31 16.16
CA VAL A 224 -8.62 -13.90 15.72
C VAL A 224 -8.22 -12.91 16.80
N PHE A 225 -8.66 -13.13 18.05
CA PHE A 225 -8.41 -12.19 19.16
C PHE A 225 -7.16 -12.51 19.97
N SER A 226 -6.63 -13.73 19.86
CA SER A 226 -5.51 -14.21 20.66
C SER A 226 -4.14 -14.00 20.00
N THR A 227 -4.09 -13.78 18.68
CA THR A 227 -2.85 -13.64 17.91
C THR A 227 -2.55 -12.19 17.52
N ALA A 228 -1.26 -11.86 17.36
CA ALA A 228 -0.82 -10.56 16.84
C ALA A 228 -1.39 -10.29 15.44
N TYR A 229 -1.39 -11.31 14.59
CA TYR A 229 -1.98 -11.22 13.24
C TYR A 229 -3.46 -10.85 13.27
N GLY A 230 -4.25 -11.52 14.09
CA GLY A 230 -5.67 -11.24 14.23
C GLY A 230 -5.95 -9.83 14.75
N ARG A 231 -5.19 -9.36 15.75
CA ARG A 231 -5.31 -7.97 16.27
C ARG A 231 -4.99 -6.92 15.20
N VAL A 232 -3.93 -7.12 14.42
CA VAL A 232 -3.58 -6.22 13.30
C VAL A 232 -4.65 -6.25 12.22
N LEU A 233 -5.20 -7.42 11.90
CA LEU A 233 -6.30 -7.54 10.95
C LEU A 233 -7.55 -6.80 11.43
N MET A 234 -7.92 -6.93 12.70
CA MET A 234 -9.06 -6.19 13.27
C MET A 234 -8.84 -4.68 13.21
N ALA A 235 -7.63 -4.20 13.54
CA ALA A 235 -7.27 -2.78 13.40
C ALA A 235 -7.39 -2.32 11.93
N LYS A 236 -6.94 -3.14 10.97
CA LYS A 236 -7.11 -2.87 9.53
C LYS A 236 -8.58 -2.78 9.13
N LEU A 237 -9.43 -3.70 9.60
CA LEU A 237 -10.86 -3.68 9.29
C LEU A 237 -11.56 -2.44 9.86
N LEU A 238 -11.23 -2.03 11.08
CA LEU A 238 -11.73 -0.78 11.68
C LEU A 238 -11.30 0.45 10.86
N LEU A 239 -10.03 0.53 10.47
CA LEU A 239 -9.55 1.61 9.60
C LEU A 239 -10.26 1.61 8.25
N MET A 240 -10.51 0.43 7.67
CA MET A 240 -11.26 0.31 6.41
C MET A 240 -12.71 0.78 6.56
N ALA A 241 -13.36 0.57 7.70
CA ALA A 241 -14.67 1.12 7.98
C ALA A 241 -14.64 2.67 8.03
N VAL A 242 -13.61 3.24 8.66
CA VAL A 242 -13.39 4.71 8.68
C VAL A 242 -13.15 5.26 7.27
N VAL A 243 -12.27 4.61 6.48
CA VAL A 243 -12.03 4.97 5.07
C VAL A 243 -13.33 4.94 4.28
N SER A 244 -14.13 3.87 4.43
CA SER A 244 -15.42 3.73 3.74
C SER A 244 -16.40 4.83 4.11
N ALA A 245 -16.43 5.26 5.39
CA ALA A 245 -17.28 6.37 5.82
C ALA A 245 -16.88 7.70 5.16
N TYR A 246 -15.57 8.01 5.09
CA TYR A 246 -15.07 9.20 4.41
C TYR A 246 -15.30 9.16 2.89
N ALA A 247 -15.03 8.02 2.26
CA ALA A 247 -15.29 7.82 0.83
C ALA A 247 -16.77 8.01 0.49
N LEU A 248 -17.66 7.45 1.31
CA LEU A 248 -19.11 7.64 1.16
C LEU A 248 -19.53 9.09 1.37
N ALA A 249 -18.96 9.78 2.35
CA ALA A 249 -19.23 11.21 2.60
C ALA A 249 -18.79 12.07 1.39
N ALA A 250 -17.59 11.84 0.87
CA ALA A 250 -17.10 12.51 -0.34
C ALA A 250 -18.01 12.23 -1.56
N HIS A 251 -18.37 10.95 -1.77
CA HIS A 251 -19.24 10.54 -2.85
C HIS A 251 -20.64 11.16 -2.77
N ARG A 252 -21.25 11.20 -1.58
CA ARG A 252 -22.57 11.84 -1.37
C ARG A 252 -22.52 13.33 -1.68
N ARG A 253 -21.50 14.07 -1.22
CA ARG A 253 -21.33 15.50 -1.51
C ARG A 253 -21.17 15.75 -3.01
N LEU A 254 -20.32 14.94 -3.66
CA LEU A 254 -20.09 15.05 -5.09
C LEU A 254 -21.36 14.80 -5.92
N ARG A 255 -22.17 13.80 -5.58
CA ARG A 255 -23.39 13.45 -6.32
C ARG A 255 -24.55 14.37 -6.04
N ARG A 256 -24.79 14.76 -4.77
CA ARG A 256 -25.97 15.54 -4.38
C ARG A 256 -25.82 17.03 -4.68
N HIS A 257 -24.63 17.57 -4.48
CA HIS A 257 -24.40 19.01 -4.54
C HIS A 257 -23.51 19.43 -5.73
N ARG A 258 -22.98 18.50 -6.51
CA ARG A 258 -21.97 18.77 -7.54
C ARG A 258 -20.83 19.66 -7.03
N ASP A 259 -20.48 19.51 -5.76
CA ASP A 259 -19.51 20.31 -5.03
C ASP A 259 -18.19 19.54 -4.86
N PRO A 260 -17.19 19.76 -5.75
CA PRO A 260 -15.89 19.13 -5.65
C PRO A 260 -15.09 19.64 -4.43
N ASP A 261 -15.31 20.90 -4.03
CA ASP A 261 -14.58 21.50 -2.90
C ASP A 261 -15.07 20.95 -1.56
N GLY A 262 -16.39 20.85 -1.39
CA GLY A 262 -16.99 20.20 -0.24
C GLY A 262 -16.65 18.70 -0.15
N ALA A 263 -16.41 18.04 -1.29
CA ALA A 263 -15.94 16.66 -1.32
C ALA A 263 -14.44 16.52 -1.00
N ALA A 264 -13.63 17.56 -1.22
CA ALA A 264 -12.19 17.51 -1.01
C ALA A 264 -11.78 17.37 0.47
N ALA A 265 -12.56 17.91 1.41
CA ALA A 265 -12.27 17.79 2.85
C ALA A 265 -12.37 16.32 3.34
N PRO A 266 -13.50 15.59 3.14
CA PRO A 266 -13.58 14.17 3.48
C PRO A 266 -12.59 13.31 2.67
N ALA A 267 -12.29 13.66 1.42
CA ALA A 267 -11.30 12.94 0.61
C ALA A 267 -9.86 13.10 1.15
N ARG A 268 -9.51 14.24 1.76
CA ARG A 268 -8.23 14.39 2.48
C ARG A 268 -8.19 13.54 3.74
N ALA A 269 -9.28 13.48 4.50
CA ALA A 269 -9.38 12.61 5.68
C ALA A 269 -9.31 11.12 5.27
N GLU A 270 -9.96 10.74 4.17
CA GLU A 270 -9.83 9.42 3.55
C GLU A 270 -8.36 9.08 3.22
N LEU A 271 -7.61 10.02 2.61
CA LEU A 271 -6.21 9.82 2.28
C LEU A 271 -5.34 9.59 3.53
N VAL A 272 -5.57 10.31 4.61
CA VAL A 272 -4.86 10.10 5.89
C VAL A 272 -5.18 8.74 6.48
N ALA A 273 -6.45 8.34 6.48
CA ALA A 273 -6.88 7.03 6.94
C ALA A 273 -6.29 5.90 6.05
N LEU A 274 -6.23 6.09 4.74
CA LEU A 274 -5.58 5.16 3.81
C LEU A 274 -4.07 5.04 4.07
N ALA A 275 -3.38 6.13 4.42
CA ALA A 275 -1.97 6.07 4.83
C ALA A 275 -1.78 5.21 6.08
N ALA A 276 -2.69 5.31 7.06
CA ALA A 276 -2.69 4.42 8.22
C ALA A 276 -2.98 2.96 7.83
N VAL A 277 -3.91 2.72 6.89
CA VAL A 277 -4.15 1.36 6.34
C VAL A 277 -2.90 0.78 5.68
N VAL A 278 -2.12 1.60 4.94
CA VAL A 278 -0.85 1.17 4.34
C VAL A 278 0.15 0.76 5.43
N ALA A 279 0.29 1.56 6.50
CA ALA A 279 1.17 1.22 7.63
C ALA A 279 0.74 -0.08 8.32
N VAL A 280 -0.55 -0.22 8.66
CA VAL A 280 -1.08 -1.44 9.28
C VAL A 280 -0.96 -2.65 8.35
N SER A 281 -1.11 -2.45 7.04
CA SER A 281 -0.87 -3.52 6.06
C SER A 281 0.60 -3.95 6.02
N ALA A 282 1.55 -3.02 6.16
CA ALA A 282 2.96 -3.36 6.30
C ALA A 282 3.23 -4.15 7.59
N VAL A 283 2.63 -3.76 8.73
CA VAL A 283 2.69 -4.52 9.98
C VAL A 283 2.17 -5.95 9.77
N LEU A 284 1.00 -6.10 9.12
CA LEU A 284 0.36 -7.40 8.88
C LEU A 284 1.26 -8.36 8.07
N THR A 285 2.14 -7.83 7.23
CA THR A 285 3.08 -8.66 6.45
C THR A 285 4.34 -9.06 7.22
N VAL A 286 4.54 -8.53 8.42
CA VAL A 286 5.72 -8.82 9.27
C VAL A 286 5.34 -9.71 10.45
N VAL A 287 4.15 -9.52 11.03
CA VAL A 287 3.66 -10.39 12.12
C VAL A 287 3.46 -11.83 11.63
N PRO A 288 3.75 -12.84 12.49
CA PRO A 288 3.62 -14.24 12.13
C PRO A 288 2.20 -14.58 11.68
N ASP A 289 2.09 -15.37 10.62
CA ASP A 289 0.80 -15.88 10.13
C ASP A 289 0.39 -17.09 10.98
N PRO A 290 -0.80 -17.14 11.56
CA PRO A 290 -1.24 -18.21 12.47
C PRO A 290 -1.66 -19.50 11.76
N HIS A 291 -1.46 -19.65 10.45
CA HIS A 291 -1.89 -20.85 9.71
C HIS A 291 -1.32 -22.17 10.28
N TRP A 292 -0.17 -22.14 10.95
CA TRP A 292 0.44 -23.30 11.63
C TRP A 292 -0.33 -23.74 12.87
N LEU A 293 -1.22 -22.89 13.43
CA LEU A 293 -2.08 -23.26 14.55
C LEU A 293 -3.24 -24.17 14.14
N SER A 294 -3.66 -24.11 12.87
CA SER A 294 -4.74 -24.95 12.33
C SER A 294 -4.33 -26.40 12.04
N LEU A 295 -3.04 -26.71 12.19
CA LEU A 295 -2.49 -28.06 11.99
C LEU A 295 -2.40 -28.87 13.29
N ARG A 296 -2.91 -28.36 14.39
CA ARG A 296 -3.09 -29.04 15.66
C ARG A 296 -4.55 -29.42 15.85
#